data_beaf87a7337fe307142e179ffeb8b97e
#
_entry.id   beaf87a7337fe307142e179ffeb8b97e
#
_cell.length_a   1.000
_cell.length_b   1.000
_cell.length_c   1.000
_cell.angle_alpha   90.00
_cell.angle_beta   90.00
_cell.angle_gamma   90.00
#
_symmetry.space_group_name_H-M   'P 1'
#
loop_
_entity.id
_entity.type
_entity.pdbx_description
1 polymer ?
#
loop_
_entity_poly.entity_id
_entity_poly.type
_entity_poly.pdbx_seq_one_letter_code
_entity_poly.pdbx_strand_id
1 'polypeptide(L)'
;MKKIIFSIFFVLIAFSAKAGCDDPIGDGVDYTKCRFSESQDLAGSYLPNSNLSFSSFIKVNFDKSIMINSILAFGMFSESSFIRANLYEANLQGANFERSDFSSANLTRVNFQGATLIGANFKNANLVEADFTSSNILESNFEGANLNDAVWDDGQKCKNGSIGKCIK
;
A
#
# COMPACT_ATOMS: atom_id res chain seq x y z
N MET A 1 -21.24 34.56 35.50
CA MET A 1 -20.81 33.94 34.23
C MET A 1 -19.69 32.95 34.54
N LYS A 2 -20.01 31.66 34.70
CA LYS A 2 -19.02 30.60 34.95
C LYS A 2 -18.59 30.03 33.62
N LYS A 3 -17.30 30.18 33.27
CA LYS A 3 -16.67 29.51 32.10
C LYS A 3 -16.52 28.03 32.46
N ILE A 4 -17.23 27.17 31.73
CA ILE A 4 -17.03 25.72 31.76
C ILE A 4 -15.86 25.42 30.85
N ILE A 5 -14.73 25.04 31.45
CA ILE A 5 -13.55 24.54 30.73
C ILE A 5 -13.83 23.06 30.43
N PHE A 6 -14.13 22.72 29.19
CA PHE A 6 -14.12 21.34 28.74
C PHE A 6 -12.66 20.85 28.64
N SER A 7 -12.22 20.15 29.67
CA SER A 7 -10.98 19.38 29.63
C SER A 7 -11.25 18.14 28.80
N ILE A 8 -10.74 18.12 27.57
CA ILE A 8 -10.73 16.92 26.74
C ILE A 8 -9.66 16.00 27.32
N PHE A 9 -10.07 15.09 28.20
CA PHE A 9 -9.26 13.94 28.58
C PHE A 9 -9.16 13.01 27.36
N PHE A 10 -8.02 13.05 26.67
CA PHE A 10 -7.62 11.97 25.77
C PHE A 10 -7.35 10.73 26.64
N VAL A 11 -8.37 9.91 26.82
CA VAL A 11 -8.17 8.56 27.34
C VAL A 11 -7.51 7.77 26.22
N LEU A 12 -6.21 7.52 26.36
CA LEU A 12 -5.52 6.47 25.61
C LEU A 12 -6.13 5.12 26.04
N ILE A 13 -7.22 4.74 25.39
CA ILE A 13 -7.71 3.37 25.48
C ILE A 13 -6.83 2.58 24.50
N ALA A 14 -5.89 1.80 25.04
CA ALA A 14 -5.23 0.75 24.29
C ALA A 14 -6.30 -0.30 23.93
N PHE A 15 -6.97 -0.11 22.81
CA PHE A 15 -7.82 -1.13 22.24
C PHE A 15 -6.93 -2.17 21.54
N SER A 16 -6.59 -3.24 22.26
CA SER A 16 -6.39 -4.55 21.66
C SER A 16 -7.79 -5.11 21.34
N ALA A 17 -8.52 -4.47 20.47
CA ALA A 17 -9.77 -4.99 19.98
C ALA A 17 -9.51 -5.49 18.57
N LYS A 18 -9.94 -6.72 18.28
CA LYS A 18 -10.09 -7.24 16.93
C LYS A 18 -11.01 -6.25 16.21
N ALA A 19 -10.42 -5.34 15.42
CA ALA A 19 -11.16 -4.31 14.71
C ALA A 19 -12.23 -4.98 13.84
N GLY A 20 -13.44 -4.47 13.87
CA GLY A 20 -14.48 -4.85 12.92
C GLY A 20 -14.31 -4.09 11.61
N CYS A 21 -14.90 -4.58 10.54
CA CYS A 21 -14.82 -3.92 9.23
C CYS A 21 -15.46 -2.50 9.21
N ASP A 22 -16.19 -2.13 10.26
CA ASP A 22 -16.86 -0.84 10.42
C ASP A 22 -16.09 0.12 11.35
N ASP A 23 -14.90 -0.28 11.82
CA ASP A 23 -14.08 0.59 12.67
C ASP A 23 -13.58 1.81 11.90
N PRO A 24 -13.44 2.97 12.56
CA PRO A 24 -12.94 4.17 11.90
C PRO A 24 -11.50 3.97 11.42
N ILE A 25 -11.20 4.54 10.25
CA ILE A 25 -9.87 4.55 9.66
C ILE A 25 -8.88 5.21 10.63
N GLY A 26 -7.72 4.57 10.85
CA GLY A 26 -6.72 5.07 11.78
C GLY A 26 -5.44 4.26 11.81
N ASP A 27 -4.52 4.64 12.71
CA ASP A 27 -3.25 3.95 12.93
C ASP A 27 -3.50 2.58 13.58
N GLY A 28 -2.85 1.55 13.06
CA GLY A 28 -2.87 0.19 13.62
C GLY A 28 -4.22 -0.51 13.53
N VAL A 29 -5.15 -0.07 12.68
CA VAL A 29 -6.45 -0.76 12.51
C VAL A 29 -6.26 -2.15 11.92
N ASP A 30 -7.12 -3.09 12.32
CA ASP A 30 -7.14 -4.45 11.80
C ASP A 30 -8.40 -4.68 10.95
N TYR A 31 -8.25 -4.60 9.64
CA TYR A 31 -9.27 -4.90 8.64
C TYR A 31 -9.08 -6.27 7.99
N THR A 32 -8.40 -7.20 8.66
CA THR A 32 -8.15 -8.55 8.15
C THR A 32 -9.45 -9.23 7.72
N LYS A 33 -9.48 -9.73 6.47
CA LYS A 33 -10.63 -10.40 5.86
C LYS A 33 -11.87 -9.53 5.69
N CYS A 34 -11.75 -8.22 5.82
CA CYS A 34 -12.86 -7.30 5.56
C CYS A 34 -13.13 -7.17 4.06
N ARG A 35 -14.38 -6.85 3.74
CA ARG A 35 -14.79 -6.55 2.37
C ARG A 35 -15.38 -5.15 2.32
N PHE A 36 -14.74 -4.29 1.56
CA PHE A 36 -15.17 -2.92 1.36
C PHE A 36 -15.94 -2.78 0.05
N SER A 37 -16.82 -1.78 -0.03
CA SER A 37 -17.61 -1.51 -1.23
C SER A 37 -16.70 -1.09 -2.38
N GLU A 38 -17.01 -1.54 -3.59
CA GLU A 38 -16.33 -1.07 -4.79
C GLU A 38 -16.45 0.46 -4.92
N SER A 39 -15.39 1.08 -5.43
CA SER A 39 -15.30 2.54 -5.63
C SER A 39 -15.39 3.38 -4.35
N GLN A 40 -15.14 2.79 -3.17
CA GLN A 40 -15.04 3.55 -1.92
C GLN A 40 -13.89 4.56 -2.02
N ASP A 41 -14.12 5.78 -1.53
CA ASP A 41 -13.09 6.81 -1.48
C ASP A 41 -12.41 6.81 -0.12
N LEU A 42 -11.15 6.37 -0.11
CA LEU A 42 -10.24 6.37 1.05
C LEU A 42 -9.01 7.26 0.79
N ALA A 43 -9.16 8.24 -0.13
CA ALA A 43 -8.08 9.17 -0.44
C ALA A 43 -7.62 9.95 0.80
N GLY A 44 -6.30 10.08 0.97
CA GLY A 44 -5.71 10.76 2.12
C GLY A 44 -5.86 10.03 3.46
N SER A 45 -6.36 8.79 3.48
CA SER A 45 -6.51 8.01 4.71
C SER A 45 -5.18 7.83 5.45
N TYR A 46 -5.24 7.86 6.77
CA TYR A 46 -4.10 7.61 7.65
C TYR A 46 -4.18 6.20 8.21
N LEU A 47 -3.41 5.26 7.66
CA LEU A 47 -3.45 3.82 7.91
C LEU A 47 -2.05 3.22 8.19
N PRO A 48 -1.12 3.91 8.89
CA PRO A 48 0.17 3.30 9.18
C PRO A 48 -0.01 2.10 10.13
N ASN A 49 0.91 1.14 10.05
CA ASN A 49 0.92 -0.08 10.87
C ASN A 49 -0.38 -0.91 10.81
N SER A 50 -1.28 -0.62 9.88
CA SER A 50 -2.60 -1.27 9.78
C SER A 50 -2.50 -2.62 9.08
N ASN A 51 -3.40 -3.54 9.44
CA ASN A 51 -3.48 -4.86 8.85
C ASN A 51 -4.73 -4.97 7.95
N LEU A 52 -4.50 -4.97 6.63
CA LEU A 52 -5.51 -5.11 5.60
C LEU A 52 -5.38 -6.48 4.87
N SER A 53 -4.69 -7.46 5.49
CA SER A 53 -4.43 -8.74 4.84
C SER A 53 -5.72 -9.54 4.60
N PHE A 54 -5.74 -10.29 3.48
CA PHE A 54 -6.88 -11.10 3.04
C PHE A 54 -8.18 -10.31 2.82
N SER A 55 -8.14 -8.99 2.82
CA SER A 55 -9.32 -8.13 2.62
C SER A 55 -9.54 -7.80 1.14
N SER A 56 -10.73 -7.29 0.84
CA SER A 56 -11.11 -6.90 -0.52
C SER A 56 -11.40 -5.41 -0.60
N PHE A 57 -10.61 -4.72 -1.43
CA PHE A 57 -10.64 -3.28 -1.71
C PHE A 57 -10.64 -3.03 -3.23
N ILE A 58 -11.41 -3.79 -4.00
CA ILE A 58 -11.45 -3.69 -5.46
C ILE A 58 -11.99 -2.31 -5.87
N LYS A 59 -11.29 -1.63 -6.80
CA LYS A 59 -11.64 -0.29 -7.32
C LYS A 59 -11.72 0.80 -6.24
N VAL A 60 -11.02 0.64 -5.14
CA VAL A 60 -11.00 1.63 -4.05
C VAL A 60 -9.95 2.71 -4.32
N ASN A 61 -10.26 3.94 -3.94
CA ASN A 61 -9.35 5.07 -4.04
C ASN A 61 -8.53 5.24 -2.75
N PHE A 62 -7.22 5.01 -2.80
CA PHE A 62 -6.24 5.24 -1.73
C PHE A 62 -5.25 6.36 -2.08
N ASP A 63 -5.60 7.26 -3.00
CA ASP A 63 -4.68 8.33 -3.42
C ASP A 63 -4.22 9.15 -2.22
N LYS A 64 -2.90 9.42 -2.17
CA LYS A 64 -2.26 10.21 -1.10
C LYS A 64 -2.45 9.63 0.31
N SER A 65 -2.92 8.39 0.46
CA SER A 65 -3.00 7.73 1.76
C SER A 65 -1.61 7.50 2.37
N ILE A 66 -1.56 7.42 3.69
CA ILE A 66 -0.36 7.09 4.46
C ILE A 66 -0.53 5.68 5.01
N MET A 67 0.21 4.71 4.45
CA MET A 67 0.13 3.29 4.75
C MET A 67 1.51 2.71 5.10
N ILE A 68 2.32 3.50 5.80
CA ILE A 68 3.67 3.12 6.22
C ILE A 68 3.60 1.86 7.10
N ASN A 69 4.47 0.86 6.85
CA ASN A 69 4.52 -0.42 7.59
C ASN A 69 3.20 -1.20 7.61
N SER A 70 2.24 -0.89 6.74
CA SER A 70 0.96 -1.60 6.70
C SER A 70 1.11 -2.99 6.05
N ILE A 71 0.16 -3.90 6.35
CA ILE A 71 0.13 -5.26 5.83
C ILE A 71 -1.08 -5.41 4.92
N LEU A 72 -0.83 -5.53 3.62
CA LEU A 72 -1.85 -5.73 2.58
C LEU A 72 -1.77 -7.15 1.99
N ALA A 73 -1.00 -8.04 2.61
CA ALA A 73 -0.65 -9.35 2.08
C ALA A 73 -1.90 -10.20 1.77
N PHE A 74 -1.88 -10.88 0.62
CA PHE A 74 -2.96 -11.74 0.14
C PHE A 74 -4.32 -11.06 -0.02
N GLY A 75 -4.37 -9.73 -0.04
CA GLY A 75 -5.57 -8.94 -0.27
C GLY A 75 -5.91 -8.77 -1.76
N MET A 76 -7.12 -8.32 -2.04
CA MET A 76 -7.63 -8.05 -3.38
C MET A 76 -7.76 -6.53 -3.57
N PHE A 77 -6.90 -5.96 -4.39
CA PHE A 77 -6.81 -4.52 -4.67
C PHE A 77 -6.85 -4.22 -6.18
N SER A 78 -7.44 -5.11 -6.98
CA SER A 78 -7.51 -4.93 -8.43
C SER A 78 -8.19 -3.60 -8.80
N GLU A 79 -7.65 -2.93 -9.82
CA GLU A 79 -8.16 -1.65 -10.34
C GLU A 79 -8.22 -0.51 -9.29
N SER A 80 -7.54 -0.65 -8.14
CA SER A 80 -7.51 0.39 -7.10
C SER A 80 -6.45 1.44 -7.38
N SER A 81 -6.67 2.66 -6.89
CA SER A 81 -5.75 3.78 -7.05
C SER A 81 -4.95 4.03 -5.77
N PHE A 82 -3.62 4.17 -5.92
CA PHE A 82 -2.65 4.50 -4.88
C PHE A 82 -1.76 5.68 -5.34
N ILE A 83 -2.28 6.58 -6.17
CA ILE A 83 -1.52 7.69 -6.74
C ILE A 83 -0.96 8.57 -5.61
N ARG A 84 0.37 8.74 -5.58
CA ARG A 84 1.08 9.49 -4.53
C ARG A 84 0.87 8.96 -3.11
N ALA A 85 0.40 7.74 -2.94
CA ALA A 85 0.31 7.10 -1.62
C ALA A 85 1.71 6.83 -1.05
N ASN A 86 1.82 6.80 0.28
CA ASN A 86 3.04 6.43 0.98
C ASN A 86 2.91 5.05 1.60
N LEU A 87 3.52 4.05 0.95
CA LEU A 87 3.54 2.65 1.38
C LEU A 87 4.96 2.23 1.82
N TYR A 88 5.77 3.15 2.33
CA TYR A 88 7.13 2.85 2.80
C TYR A 88 7.13 1.62 3.73
N GLU A 89 7.98 0.61 3.43
CA GLU A 89 8.11 -0.66 4.17
C GLU A 89 6.80 -1.47 4.30
N ALA A 90 5.78 -1.22 3.48
CA ALA A 90 4.55 -2.02 3.53
C ALA A 90 4.76 -3.44 2.97
N ASN A 91 3.98 -4.40 3.50
CA ASN A 91 3.97 -5.78 3.04
C ASN A 91 2.77 -6.05 2.13
N LEU A 92 3.02 -6.21 0.83
CA LEU A 92 2.05 -6.48 -0.22
C LEU A 92 2.18 -7.92 -0.80
N GLN A 93 2.85 -8.81 -0.06
CA GLN A 93 3.15 -10.17 -0.51
C GLN A 93 1.89 -10.92 -0.95
N GLY A 94 1.94 -11.55 -2.13
CA GLY A 94 0.88 -12.41 -2.65
C GLY A 94 -0.46 -11.71 -2.93
N ALA A 95 -0.52 -10.38 -2.80
CA ALA A 95 -1.75 -9.62 -3.05
C ALA A 95 -2.02 -9.43 -4.55
N ASN A 96 -3.26 -9.20 -4.90
CA ASN A 96 -3.68 -8.93 -6.27
C ASN A 96 -3.88 -7.43 -6.50
N PHE A 97 -3.01 -6.84 -7.31
CA PHE A 97 -3.02 -5.44 -7.74
C PHE A 97 -3.16 -5.32 -9.27
N GLU A 98 -3.84 -6.26 -9.91
CA GLU A 98 -4.08 -6.20 -11.35
C GLU A 98 -4.69 -4.85 -11.74
N ARG A 99 -4.06 -4.15 -12.73
CA ARG A 99 -4.46 -2.83 -13.22
C ARG A 99 -4.57 -1.73 -12.18
N SER A 100 -3.91 -1.86 -11.03
CA SER A 100 -3.86 -0.80 -10.01
C SER A 100 -2.91 0.32 -10.42
N ASP A 101 -3.15 1.54 -9.93
CA ASP A 101 -2.32 2.71 -10.21
C ASP A 101 -1.49 3.12 -8.99
N PHE A 102 -0.17 2.92 -9.06
CA PHE A 102 0.83 3.35 -8.09
C PHE A 102 1.66 4.54 -8.58
N SER A 103 1.17 5.30 -9.55
CA SER A 103 1.94 6.39 -10.13
C SER A 103 2.36 7.42 -9.07
N SER A 104 3.64 7.77 -9.09
CA SER A 104 4.28 8.69 -8.12
C SER A 104 4.17 8.25 -6.64
N ALA A 105 3.80 7.01 -6.34
CA ALA A 105 3.76 6.50 -4.98
C ALA A 105 5.17 6.31 -4.39
N ASN A 106 5.29 6.42 -3.07
CA ASN A 106 6.48 5.99 -2.34
C ASN A 106 6.34 4.51 -1.96
N LEU A 107 7.07 3.66 -2.66
CA LEU A 107 7.10 2.20 -2.51
C LEU A 107 8.50 1.72 -2.09
N THR A 108 9.27 2.59 -1.44
CA THR A 108 10.60 2.24 -0.94
C THR A 108 10.50 1.07 0.04
N ARG A 109 11.30 0.02 -0.18
CA ARG A 109 11.35 -1.22 0.62
C ARG A 109 10.03 -1.99 0.72
N VAL A 110 9.12 -1.80 -0.21
CA VAL A 110 7.87 -2.58 -0.25
C VAL A 110 8.16 -4.02 -0.62
N ASN A 111 7.48 -4.95 0.04
CA ASN A 111 7.51 -6.35 -0.32
C ASN A 111 6.35 -6.70 -1.28
N PHE A 112 6.66 -6.92 -2.56
CA PHE A 112 5.74 -7.40 -3.59
C PHE A 112 5.94 -8.89 -3.92
N GLN A 113 6.65 -9.67 -3.10
CA GLN A 113 6.93 -11.07 -3.41
C GLN A 113 5.66 -11.85 -3.74
N GLY A 114 5.66 -12.53 -4.91
CA GLY A 114 4.53 -13.32 -5.37
C GLY A 114 3.26 -12.54 -5.68
N ALA A 115 3.28 -11.21 -5.67
CA ALA A 115 2.12 -10.38 -5.99
C ALA A 115 1.73 -10.48 -7.47
N THR A 116 0.44 -10.32 -7.76
CA THR A 116 -0.09 -10.15 -9.13
C THR A 116 -0.17 -8.66 -9.43
N LEU A 117 0.66 -8.18 -10.38
CA LEU A 117 0.82 -6.78 -10.75
C LEU A 117 0.53 -6.55 -12.25
N ILE A 118 -0.19 -7.48 -12.90
CA ILE A 118 -0.47 -7.43 -14.34
C ILE A 118 -1.11 -6.09 -14.71
N GLY A 119 -0.50 -5.36 -15.65
CA GLY A 119 -0.99 -4.06 -16.09
C GLY A 119 -0.95 -2.95 -15.03
N ALA A 120 -0.26 -3.15 -13.90
CA ALA A 120 -0.12 -2.13 -12.87
C ALA A 120 0.73 -0.95 -13.36
N ASN A 121 0.38 0.26 -12.92
CA ASN A 121 1.06 1.49 -13.32
C ASN A 121 1.98 2.00 -12.19
N PHE A 122 3.30 1.93 -12.40
CA PHE A 122 4.32 2.44 -11.48
C PHE A 122 5.03 3.69 -12.01
N LYS A 123 4.40 4.40 -12.97
CA LYS A 123 5.00 5.60 -13.57
C LYS A 123 5.48 6.59 -12.50
N ASN A 124 6.79 6.96 -12.56
CA ASN A 124 7.44 7.86 -11.61
C ASN A 124 7.38 7.42 -10.13
N ALA A 125 7.06 6.17 -9.82
CA ALA A 125 7.07 5.67 -8.45
C ALA A 125 8.50 5.57 -7.90
N ASN A 126 8.65 5.70 -6.59
CA ASN A 126 9.91 5.41 -5.90
C ASN A 126 9.88 3.96 -5.39
N LEU A 127 10.65 3.09 -6.04
CA LEU A 127 10.72 1.64 -5.80
C LEU A 127 12.12 1.20 -5.29
N VAL A 128 12.86 2.14 -4.69
CA VAL A 128 14.19 1.83 -4.13
C VAL A 128 14.08 0.70 -3.11
N GLU A 129 14.93 -0.33 -3.29
CA GLU A 129 14.96 -1.53 -2.43
C GLU A 129 13.62 -2.32 -2.38
N ALA A 130 12.67 -2.09 -3.29
CA ALA A 130 11.45 -2.89 -3.38
C ALA A 130 11.76 -4.33 -3.84
N ASP A 131 11.01 -5.32 -3.33
CA ASP A 131 11.20 -6.73 -3.67
C ASP A 131 10.04 -7.27 -4.51
N PHE A 132 10.33 -7.55 -5.80
CA PHE A 132 9.40 -8.14 -6.77
C PHE A 132 9.61 -9.65 -6.97
N THR A 133 10.41 -10.32 -6.15
CA THR A 133 10.72 -11.74 -6.35
C THR A 133 9.46 -12.57 -6.59
N SER A 134 9.43 -13.32 -7.69
CA SER A 134 8.30 -14.18 -8.11
C SER A 134 6.98 -13.44 -8.33
N SER A 135 6.97 -12.12 -8.42
CA SER A 135 5.76 -11.37 -8.77
C SER A 135 5.46 -11.46 -10.27
N ASN A 136 4.19 -11.31 -10.64
CA ASN A 136 3.78 -11.23 -12.04
C ASN A 136 3.63 -9.77 -12.47
N ILE A 137 4.65 -9.23 -13.15
CA ILE A 137 4.74 -7.83 -13.60
C ILE A 137 4.40 -7.66 -15.09
N LEU A 138 3.72 -8.63 -15.70
CA LEU A 138 3.37 -8.57 -17.12
C LEU A 138 2.59 -7.30 -17.43
N GLU A 139 2.97 -6.60 -18.52
CA GLU A 139 2.34 -5.35 -18.97
C GLU A 139 2.38 -4.19 -17.94
N SER A 140 3.14 -4.30 -16.87
CA SER A 140 3.29 -3.21 -15.90
C SER A 140 4.11 -2.05 -16.50
N ASN A 141 3.72 -0.83 -16.16
CA ASN A 141 4.39 0.39 -16.61
C ASN A 141 5.34 0.92 -15.54
N PHE A 142 6.65 0.87 -15.79
CA PHE A 142 7.69 1.42 -14.90
C PHE A 142 8.31 2.73 -15.42
N GLU A 143 7.71 3.41 -16.41
CA GLU A 143 8.26 4.65 -16.97
C GLU A 143 8.63 5.66 -15.89
N GLY A 144 9.90 6.08 -15.84
CA GLY A 144 10.41 7.03 -14.86
C GLY A 144 10.50 6.52 -13.41
N ALA A 145 10.11 5.27 -13.12
CA ALA A 145 10.21 4.72 -11.78
C ALA A 145 11.68 4.55 -11.33
N ASN A 146 11.97 4.84 -10.07
CA ASN A 146 13.29 4.62 -9.48
C ASN A 146 13.39 3.21 -8.91
N LEU A 147 14.13 2.34 -9.58
CA LEU A 147 14.32 0.91 -9.27
C LEU A 147 15.70 0.61 -8.67
N ASN A 148 16.42 1.62 -8.18
CA ASN A 148 17.74 1.41 -7.60
C ASN A 148 17.65 0.40 -6.45
N ASP A 149 18.55 -0.59 -6.48
CA ASP A 149 18.60 -1.64 -5.46
C ASP A 149 17.35 -2.52 -5.30
N ALA A 150 16.32 -2.36 -6.14
CA ALA A 150 15.16 -3.25 -6.15
C ALA A 150 15.58 -4.69 -6.52
N VAL A 151 14.92 -5.68 -5.95
CA VAL A 151 15.02 -7.08 -6.36
C VAL A 151 13.93 -7.36 -7.40
N TRP A 152 14.34 -7.79 -8.61
CA TRP A 152 13.42 -8.00 -9.72
C TRP A 152 12.67 -9.34 -9.60
N ASP A 153 11.73 -9.60 -10.50
CA ASP A 153 10.86 -10.80 -10.49
C ASP A 153 11.63 -12.13 -10.56
N ASP A 154 12.82 -12.12 -11.17
CA ASP A 154 13.74 -13.27 -11.25
C ASP A 154 14.73 -13.37 -10.06
N GLY A 155 14.59 -12.54 -9.04
CA GLY A 155 15.43 -12.49 -7.85
C GLY A 155 16.75 -11.74 -8.03
N GLN A 156 17.01 -11.12 -9.20
CA GLN A 156 18.23 -10.35 -9.42
C GLN A 156 18.08 -8.91 -8.96
N LYS A 157 19.13 -8.37 -8.37
CA LYS A 157 19.15 -7.00 -7.89
C LYS A 157 19.42 -6.00 -9.02
N CYS A 158 18.60 -4.95 -9.11
CA CYS A 158 18.80 -3.85 -10.03
C CYS A 158 19.96 -2.95 -9.56
N LYS A 159 20.86 -2.58 -10.47
CA LYS A 159 21.98 -1.68 -10.20
C LYS A 159 21.54 -0.22 -10.03
N ASN A 160 22.39 0.59 -9.43
CA ASN A 160 22.22 2.04 -9.42
C ASN A 160 22.09 2.60 -10.84
N GLY A 161 21.20 3.57 -11.02
CA GLY A 161 20.83 4.14 -12.32
C GLY A 161 19.67 3.40 -12.99
N SER A 162 19.03 2.43 -12.33
CA SER A 162 17.84 1.74 -12.82
C SER A 162 16.61 2.63 -12.77
N ILE A 163 16.42 3.43 -13.81
CA ILE A 163 15.26 4.31 -13.97
C ILE A 163 14.40 3.80 -15.13
N GLY A 164 13.13 3.55 -14.86
CA GLY A 164 12.18 3.03 -15.86
C GLY A 164 12.36 1.56 -16.24
N LYS A 165 13.52 0.98 -15.97
CA LYS A 165 13.82 -0.44 -16.16
C LYS A 165 14.92 -0.91 -15.22
N CYS A 166 14.87 -2.19 -14.84
CA CYS A 166 15.95 -2.82 -14.07
C CYS A 166 17.20 -3.02 -14.93
N ILE A 167 18.33 -2.49 -14.49
CA ILE A 167 19.67 -2.76 -15.06
C ILE A 167 20.29 -3.85 -14.18
N LYS A 168 20.59 -5.01 -14.76
CA LYS A 168 21.17 -6.17 -14.06
C LYS A 168 22.68 -6.22 -14.15
#